data_f4be441adfff30bb46dd8a0b885cc9dc
#
_entry.id   f4be441adfff30bb46dd8a0b885cc9dc
#
_cell.length_a   1.000
_cell.length_b   1.000
_cell.length_c   1.000
_cell.angle_alpha   90.00
_cell.angle_beta   90.00
_cell.angle_gamma   90.00
#
_symmetry.space_group_name_H-M   'P 1'
#
loop_
_entity.id
_entity.type
_entity.pdbx_description
1 polymer ?
#
loop_
_entity_poly.entity_id
_entity_poly.type
_entity_poly.pdbx_seq_one_letter_code
_entity_poly.pdbx_strand_id
1 'polypeptide(L)'
;AEGRLVLADGLWYTGMKLNPSYIIDLATLTGACVVALGHEASGLWSNNDELLNNIKKAGEHCGEIAWPMPLFKAFEKEMTDSKIADVRNLGAGRWGGSNTAAAFLKQFVPNGKDSDEQIPWAHLDIAGTAWGAKTNKLVKTGATGIHVRTLHHLITGQ
;
A
#
# COMPACT_ATOMS: atom_id res chain seq x y z
N ALA A 1 -14.98 -4.10 5.71
CA ALA A 1 -13.69 -3.85 4.99
C ALA A 1 -13.33 -5.08 4.14
N GLU A 2 -14.08 -5.28 3.09
CA GLU A 2 -13.96 -6.45 2.20
C GLU A 2 -12.76 -6.34 1.25
N GLY A 3 -12.41 -5.14 0.82
CA GLY A 3 -11.32 -4.93 -0.15
C GLY A 3 -9.97 -5.45 0.33
N ARG A 4 -9.65 -5.23 1.60
CA ARG A 4 -8.40 -5.72 2.19
C ARG A 4 -8.35 -7.25 2.31
N LEU A 5 -9.48 -7.93 2.43
CA LEU A 5 -9.56 -9.39 2.45
C LEU A 5 -9.19 -9.96 1.08
N VAL A 6 -9.72 -9.35 0.00
CA VAL A 6 -9.37 -9.73 -1.38
C VAL A 6 -7.88 -9.47 -1.66
N LEU A 7 -7.34 -8.33 -1.21
CA LEU A 7 -5.91 -8.04 -1.33
C LEU A 7 -5.05 -9.04 -0.55
N ALA A 8 -5.47 -9.45 0.64
CA ALA A 8 -4.77 -10.45 1.45
C ALA A 8 -4.58 -11.77 0.70
N ASP A 9 -5.64 -12.26 0.05
CA ASP A 9 -5.57 -13.45 -0.79
C ASP A 9 -4.60 -13.26 -1.98
N GLY A 10 -4.69 -12.08 -2.62
CA GLY A 10 -3.80 -11.73 -3.74
C GLY A 10 -2.32 -11.67 -3.34
N LEU A 11 -2.00 -11.05 -2.19
CA LEU A 11 -0.64 -10.95 -1.66
C LEU A 11 -0.06 -12.32 -1.34
N TRP A 12 -0.83 -13.14 -0.61
CA TRP A 12 -0.42 -14.50 -0.26
C TRP A 12 -0.19 -15.36 -1.51
N TYR A 13 -1.14 -15.37 -2.44
CA TYR A 13 -1.04 -16.12 -3.69
C TYR A 13 0.17 -15.70 -4.51
N THR A 14 0.37 -14.39 -4.68
CA THR A 14 1.48 -13.83 -5.46
C THR A 14 2.83 -14.26 -4.88
N GLY A 15 3.02 -14.09 -3.59
CA GLY A 15 4.28 -14.46 -2.95
C GLY A 15 4.55 -15.96 -2.99
N MET A 16 3.53 -16.78 -2.71
CA MET A 16 3.69 -18.24 -2.65
C MET A 16 3.83 -18.92 -4.02
N LYS A 17 3.19 -18.36 -5.06
CA LYS A 17 3.13 -19.01 -6.39
C LYS A 17 4.09 -18.42 -7.41
N LEU A 18 4.36 -17.12 -7.33
CA LEU A 18 5.16 -16.44 -8.36
C LEU A 18 6.60 -16.18 -7.92
N ASN A 19 6.90 -16.33 -6.62
CA ASN A 19 8.23 -16.09 -6.05
C ASN A 19 8.87 -14.76 -6.54
N PRO A 20 8.19 -13.61 -6.35
CA PRO A 20 8.65 -12.33 -6.87
C PRO A 20 9.80 -11.78 -6.03
N SER A 21 10.64 -10.92 -6.63
CA SER A 21 11.69 -10.20 -5.90
C SER A 21 11.11 -9.13 -4.97
N TYR A 22 9.95 -8.57 -5.30
CA TYR A 22 9.17 -7.66 -4.47
C TYR A 22 7.71 -7.63 -4.93
N ILE A 23 6.82 -7.17 -4.08
CA ILE A 23 5.39 -7.02 -4.36
C ILE A 23 5.00 -5.55 -4.15
N ILE A 24 4.27 -4.99 -5.11
CA ILE A 24 3.64 -3.67 -4.96
C ILE A 24 2.15 -3.85 -5.23
N ASP A 25 1.31 -3.44 -4.29
CA ASP A 25 -0.13 -3.39 -4.48
C ASP A 25 -0.66 -1.96 -4.43
N LEU A 26 -1.71 -1.70 -5.19
CA LEU A 26 -2.40 -0.43 -5.23
C LEU A 26 -3.89 -0.66 -5.02
N ALA A 27 -4.49 0.10 -4.12
CA ALA A 27 -5.93 0.03 -3.89
C ALA A 27 -6.51 1.37 -3.43
N THR A 28 -7.76 1.61 -3.74
CA THR A 28 -8.57 2.66 -3.12
C THR A 28 -9.07 2.17 -1.77
N LEU A 29 -8.13 1.99 -0.82
CA LEU A 29 -8.36 1.14 0.34
C LEU A 29 -9.12 1.84 1.45
N THR A 30 -8.73 3.10 1.79
CA THR A 30 -9.28 3.73 2.99
C THR A 30 -9.69 5.19 2.78
N GLY A 31 -10.85 5.54 3.33
CA GLY A 31 -11.21 6.95 3.51
C GLY A 31 -10.29 7.68 4.50
N ALA A 32 -9.65 6.95 5.42
CA ALA A 32 -8.70 7.51 6.37
C ALA A 32 -7.46 8.09 5.67
N CYS A 33 -6.99 7.48 4.59
CA CYS A 33 -5.91 8.00 3.75
C CYS A 33 -6.33 9.34 3.10
N VAL A 34 -7.56 9.42 2.60
CA VAL A 34 -8.11 10.67 2.03
C VAL A 34 -8.19 11.77 3.09
N VAL A 35 -8.59 11.43 4.33
CA VAL A 35 -8.61 12.39 5.44
C VAL A 35 -7.21 12.90 5.78
N ALA A 36 -6.19 12.03 5.71
CA ALA A 36 -4.81 12.40 6.04
C ALA A 36 -4.11 13.20 4.95
N LEU A 37 -4.26 12.80 3.68
CA LEU A 37 -3.47 13.31 2.55
C LEU A 37 -4.30 14.07 1.51
N GLY A 38 -5.63 14.13 1.67
CA GLY A 38 -6.52 14.73 0.69
C GLY A 38 -6.46 14.02 -0.66
N HIS A 39 -6.39 14.83 -1.71
CA HIS A 39 -6.26 14.38 -3.09
C HIS A 39 -4.86 14.66 -3.67
N GLU A 40 -3.92 15.10 -2.83
CA GLU A 40 -2.61 15.59 -3.26
C GLU A 40 -1.56 14.48 -3.38
N ALA A 41 -1.69 13.42 -2.55
CA ALA A 41 -0.74 12.33 -2.52
C ALA A 41 -1.43 11.01 -2.20
N SER A 42 -0.87 9.90 -2.68
CA SER A 42 -1.20 8.55 -2.24
C SER A 42 -0.41 8.20 -0.99
N GLY A 43 -1.00 7.43 -0.07
CA GLY A 43 -0.27 6.88 1.07
C GLY A 43 0.65 5.75 0.62
N LEU A 44 1.88 5.69 1.13
CA LEU A 44 2.86 4.66 0.82
C LEU A 44 3.35 3.99 2.10
N TRP A 45 3.15 2.69 2.23
CA TRP A 45 3.71 1.85 3.29
C TRP A 45 4.60 0.77 2.69
N SER A 46 5.62 0.38 3.42
CA SER A 46 6.49 -0.72 3.01
C SER A 46 7.11 -1.41 4.21
N ASN A 47 7.46 -2.69 4.07
CA ASN A 47 8.30 -3.43 5.01
C ASN A 47 9.79 -3.34 4.65
N ASN A 48 10.14 -2.60 3.57
CA ASN A 48 11.49 -2.47 3.06
C ASN A 48 11.79 -1.01 2.69
N ASP A 49 12.79 -0.40 3.34
CA ASP A 49 13.12 1.01 3.17
C ASP A 49 13.68 1.34 1.77
N GLU A 50 14.41 0.41 1.16
CA GLU A 50 14.94 0.61 -0.19
C GLU A 50 13.81 0.68 -1.21
N LEU A 51 12.88 -0.28 -1.17
CA LEU A 51 11.70 -0.30 -2.03
C LEU A 51 10.85 0.96 -1.84
N LEU A 52 10.60 1.35 -0.59
CA LEU A 52 9.88 2.58 -0.25
C LEU A 52 10.52 3.82 -0.89
N ASN A 53 11.84 3.97 -0.70
CA ASN A 53 12.58 5.11 -1.23
C ASN A 53 12.62 5.13 -2.76
N ASN A 54 12.71 3.96 -3.40
CA ASN A 54 12.71 3.85 -4.86
C ASN A 54 11.34 4.25 -5.44
N ILE A 55 10.23 3.78 -4.83
CA ILE A 55 8.88 4.19 -5.23
C ILE A 55 8.67 5.69 -5.03
N LYS A 56 9.08 6.23 -3.88
CA LYS A 56 8.98 7.66 -3.58
C LYS A 56 9.69 8.50 -4.64
N LYS A 57 10.96 8.18 -4.94
CA LYS A 57 11.76 8.90 -5.95
C LYS A 57 11.14 8.80 -7.35
N ALA A 58 10.69 7.62 -7.74
CA ALA A 58 10.00 7.41 -9.03
C ALA A 58 8.72 8.24 -9.12
N GLY A 59 7.93 8.29 -8.03
CA GLY A 59 6.72 9.10 -7.95
C GLY A 59 7.01 10.60 -8.04
N GLU A 60 8.04 11.08 -7.35
CA GLU A 60 8.50 12.48 -7.43
C GLU A 60 8.94 12.83 -8.86
N HIS A 61 9.71 11.96 -9.53
CA HIS A 61 10.14 12.14 -10.91
C HIS A 61 8.96 12.26 -11.88
N CYS A 62 7.94 11.42 -11.70
CA CYS A 62 6.77 11.41 -12.56
C CYS A 62 5.69 12.47 -12.18
N GLY A 63 5.88 13.20 -11.07
CA GLY A 63 4.86 14.10 -10.53
C GLY A 63 3.63 13.35 -9.98
N GLU A 64 3.80 12.11 -9.53
CA GLU A 64 2.79 11.24 -8.93
C GLU A 64 3.19 10.95 -7.48
N ILE A 65 2.86 11.85 -6.57
CA ILE A 65 3.39 11.84 -5.22
C ILE A 65 2.88 10.63 -4.42
N ALA A 66 3.82 9.82 -3.95
CA ALA A 66 3.60 8.76 -2.97
C ALA A 66 4.23 9.20 -1.64
N TRP A 67 3.41 9.40 -0.60
CA TRP A 67 3.87 9.92 0.68
C TRP A 67 4.09 8.80 1.69
N PRO A 68 5.32 8.64 2.23
CA PRO A 68 5.60 7.61 3.21
C PRO A 68 4.78 7.78 4.49
N MET A 69 4.16 6.71 4.91
CA MET A 69 3.32 6.63 6.09
C MET A 69 3.89 5.61 7.08
N PRO A 70 3.69 5.80 8.39
CA PRO A 70 4.29 4.94 9.40
C PRO A 70 3.67 3.53 9.44
N LEU A 71 4.52 2.51 9.54
CA LEU A 71 4.14 1.12 9.77
C LEU A 71 4.72 0.65 11.13
N PHE A 72 4.21 1.24 12.22
CA PHE A 72 4.70 0.93 13.56
C PHE A 72 4.19 -0.41 14.07
N LYS A 73 5.00 -1.10 14.86
CA LYS A 73 4.63 -2.37 15.53
C LYS A 73 3.33 -2.27 16.34
N ALA A 74 2.97 -1.07 16.83
CA ALA A 74 1.71 -0.85 17.54
C ALA A 74 0.50 -1.11 16.64
N PHE A 75 0.54 -0.72 15.35
CA PHE A 75 -0.52 -1.00 14.40
C PHE A 75 -0.61 -2.49 14.05
N GLU A 76 0.54 -3.16 13.93
CA GLU A 76 0.59 -4.61 13.68
C GLU A 76 -0.01 -5.37 14.86
N LYS A 77 0.38 -5.00 16.10
CA LYS A 77 -0.16 -5.59 17.32
C LYS A 77 -1.67 -5.41 17.41
N GLU A 78 -2.19 -4.26 17.04
CA GLU A 78 -3.64 -4.01 17.02
C GLU A 78 -4.37 -4.99 16.10
N MET A 79 -3.77 -5.34 14.96
CA MET A 79 -4.35 -6.29 14.01
C MET A 79 -4.24 -7.74 14.47
N THR A 80 -3.22 -8.10 15.25
CA THR A 80 -3.00 -9.48 15.72
C THR A 80 -3.53 -9.74 17.12
N ASP A 81 -3.97 -8.72 17.87
CA ASP A 81 -4.53 -8.85 19.21
C ASP A 81 -6.01 -9.32 19.17
N SER A 82 -6.20 -10.58 18.85
CA SER A 82 -7.52 -11.22 18.83
C SER A 82 -7.51 -12.52 19.66
N LYS A 83 -8.64 -12.79 20.35
CA LYS A 83 -8.80 -14.03 21.12
C LYS A 83 -9.42 -15.16 20.29
N ILE A 84 -9.93 -14.87 19.11
CA ILE A 84 -10.74 -15.80 18.32
C ILE A 84 -10.31 -15.93 16.87
N ALA A 85 -9.34 -15.12 16.41
CA ALA A 85 -8.82 -15.13 15.05
C ALA A 85 -7.34 -14.78 15.05
N ASP A 86 -6.61 -15.18 14.01
CA ASP A 86 -5.19 -14.88 13.86
C ASP A 86 -4.97 -13.38 13.58
N VAL A 87 -5.86 -12.77 12.80
CA VAL A 87 -5.82 -11.35 12.43
C VAL A 87 -7.22 -10.74 12.47
N ARG A 88 -7.32 -9.52 12.97
CA ARG A 88 -8.56 -8.72 12.91
C ARG A 88 -8.69 -8.06 11.55
N ASN A 89 -9.91 -8.03 10.99
CA ASN A 89 -10.19 -7.29 9.77
C ASN A 89 -10.19 -5.75 9.98
N LEU A 90 -10.61 -5.31 11.15
CA LEU A 90 -10.69 -3.88 11.53
C LEU A 90 -9.93 -3.61 12.82
N GLY A 91 -9.34 -2.43 12.92
CA GLY A 91 -8.77 -1.91 14.15
C GLY A 91 -9.83 -1.63 15.21
N ALA A 92 -9.38 -1.37 16.44
CA ALA A 92 -10.25 -1.16 17.60
C ALA A 92 -11.06 0.15 17.53
N GLY A 93 -10.68 1.09 16.64
CA GLY A 93 -11.34 2.38 16.53
C GLY A 93 -11.10 3.08 15.20
N ARG A 94 -11.47 4.38 15.17
CA ARG A 94 -11.36 5.21 13.94
C ARG A 94 -9.96 5.78 13.68
N TRP A 95 -9.06 5.71 14.68
CA TRP A 95 -7.77 6.38 14.61
C TRP A 95 -6.74 5.53 13.88
N GLY A 96 -5.90 6.17 13.07
CA GLY A 96 -4.86 5.47 12.33
C GLY A 96 -5.38 4.45 11.31
N GLY A 97 -6.61 4.60 10.82
CA GLY A 97 -7.29 3.59 10.00
C GLY A 97 -6.55 3.18 8.73
N SER A 98 -5.80 4.08 8.10
CA SER A 98 -4.95 3.74 6.94
C SER A 98 -3.72 2.93 7.36
N ASN A 99 -3.11 3.26 8.52
CA ASN A 99 -1.95 2.53 9.03
C ASN A 99 -2.32 1.12 9.50
N THR A 100 -3.46 0.96 10.18
CA THR A 100 -3.96 -0.37 10.58
C THR A 100 -4.37 -1.21 9.37
N ALA A 101 -4.89 -0.60 8.31
CA ALA A 101 -5.18 -1.30 7.06
C ALA A 101 -3.90 -1.82 6.39
N ALA A 102 -2.86 -1.00 6.30
CA ALA A 102 -1.56 -1.43 5.78
C ALA A 102 -0.91 -2.50 6.68
N ALA A 103 -1.00 -2.35 8.01
CA ALA A 103 -0.52 -3.34 8.96
C ALA A 103 -1.27 -4.68 8.86
N PHE A 104 -2.57 -4.66 8.55
CA PHE A 104 -3.33 -5.86 8.21
C PHE A 104 -2.77 -6.55 6.95
N LEU A 105 -2.58 -5.81 5.86
CA LEU A 105 -2.07 -6.36 4.59
C LEU A 105 -0.69 -6.99 4.77
N LYS A 106 0.19 -6.36 5.55
CA LYS A 106 1.53 -6.88 5.83
C LYS A 106 1.51 -8.30 6.40
N GLN A 107 0.49 -8.67 7.20
CA GLN A 107 0.39 -10.01 7.77
C GLN A 107 0.26 -11.11 6.71
N PHE A 108 -0.17 -10.76 5.50
CA PHE A 108 -0.39 -11.67 4.38
C PHE A 108 0.73 -11.65 3.33
N VAL A 109 1.79 -10.88 3.58
CA VAL A 109 3.01 -10.95 2.77
C VAL A 109 3.83 -12.15 3.25
N PRO A 110 4.04 -13.18 2.41
CA PRO A 110 4.81 -14.35 2.84
C PRO A 110 6.30 -14.06 2.89
N ASN A 111 7.03 -14.95 3.53
CA ASN A 111 8.49 -14.95 3.48
C ASN A 111 8.98 -15.31 2.07
N GLY A 112 10.16 -14.81 1.74
CA GLY A 112 10.85 -15.19 0.50
C GLY A 112 11.13 -16.68 0.48
N LYS A 113 11.24 -17.26 -0.72
CA LYS A 113 11.61 -18.66 -0.89
C LYS A 113 13.00 -18.87 -0.27
N ASP A 114 13.10 -19.85 0.61
CA ASP A 114 14.34 -20.17 1.33
C ASP A 114 14.87 -19.00 2.21
N SER A 115 13.98 -18.15 2.72
CA SER A 115 14.28 -17.01 3.59
C SER A 115 13.32 -16.93 4.77
N ASP A 116 13.84 -16.50 5.93
CA ASP A 116 13.02 -16.18 7.11
C ASP A 116 12.48 -14.73 7.08
N GLU A 117 12.87 -13.94 6.07
CA GLU A 117 12.42 -12.58 5.90
C GLU A 117 11.25 -12.51 4.91
N GLN A 118 10.28 -11.62 5.20
CA GLN A 118 9.19 -11.35 4.28
C GLN A 118 9.72 -10.80 2.94
N ILE A 119 9.04 -11.16 1.85
CA ILE A 119 9.26 -10.54 0.55
C ILE A 119 9.16 -9.03 0.69
N PRO A 120 10.08 -8.22 0.11
CA PRO A 120 9.95 -6.78 0.04
C PRO A 120 8.59 -6.40 -0.54
N TRP A 121 7.83 -5.60 0.21
CA TRP A 121 6.45 -5.26 -0.14
C TRP A 121 6.19 -3.78 0.07
N ALA A 122 5.39 -3.20 -0.81
CA ALA A 122 4.86 -1.86 -0.66
C ALA A 122 3.37 -1.81 -1.02
N HIS A 123 2.62 -1.02 -0.25
CA HIS A 123 1.22 -0.70 -0.48
C HIS A 123 1.06 0.77 -0.81
N LEU A 124 0.31 1.07 -1.87
CA LEU A 124 -0.11 2.40 -2.26
C LEU A 124 -1.62 2.53 -2.07
N ASP A 125 -2.03 3.30 -1.05
CA ASP A 125 -3.45 3.67 -0.90
C ASP A 125 -3.74 4.88 -1.78
N ILE A 126 -4.40 4.61 -2.90
CA ILE A 126 -4.74 5.58 -3.93
C ILE A 126 -6.18 6.12 -3.80
N ALA A 127 -6.84 5.94 -2.66
CA ALA A 127 -8.23 6.34 -2.46
C ALA A 127 -8.47 7.83 -2.76
N GLY A 128 -7.52 8.69 -2.43
CA GLY A 128 -7.61 10.13 -2.68
C GLY A 128 -7.21 10.56 -4.10
N THR A 129 -6.46 9.74 -4.83
CA THR A 129 -5.77 10.13 -6.07
C THR A 129 -6.24 9.41 -7.32
N ALA A 130 -7.01 8.33 -7.16
CA ALA A 130 -7.42 7.46 -8.27
C ALA A 130 -8.49 8.09 -9.19
N TRP A 131 -9.27 9.05 -8.70
CA TRP A 131 -10.44 9.55 -9.40
C TRP A 131 -10.65 11.05 -9.24
N GLY A 132 -11.03 11.72 -10.34
CA GLY A 132 -11.51 13.11 -10.32
C GLY A 132 -10.47 14.12 -9.83
N ALA A 133 -9.19 13.88 -10.00
CA ALA A 133 -8.11 14.64 -9.40
C ALA A 133 -8.12 16.11 -9.83
N LYS A 134 -8.44 17.01 -8.91
CA LYS A 134 -8.28 18.46 -9.09
C LYS A 134 -6.81 18.85 -9.34
N THR A 135 -5.88 18.04 -8.87
CA THR A 135 -4.43 18.28 -8.90
C THR A 135 -3.74 17.65 -10.09
N ASN A 136 -4.33 16.64 -10.73
CA ASN A 136 -3.77 16.03 -11.92
C ASN A 136 -4.09 16.87 -13.16
N LYS A 137 -3.11 17.63 -13.64
CA LYS A 137 -3.27 18.49 -14.83
C LYS A 137 -3.45 17.68 -16.12
N LEU A 138 -3.13 16.40 -16.15
CA LEU A 138 -3.22 15.51 -17.33
C LEU A 138 -4.62 14.93 -17.49
N VAL A 139 -5.35 14.72 -16.39
CA VAL A 139 -6.68 14.12 -16.40
C VAL A 139 -7.68 15.06 -15.73
N LYS A 140 -8.62 15.58 -16.51
CA LYS A 140 -9.61 16.55 -16.02
C LYS A 140 -10.77 15.88 -15.25
N THR A 141 -11.16 14.68 -15.65
CA THR A 141 -12.29 13.94 -15.06
C THR A 141 -12.08 12.44 -15.20
N GLY A 142 -12.63 11.65 -14.27
CA GLY A 142 -12.59 10.19 -14.34
C GLY A 142 -11.36 9.58 -13.67
N ALA A 143 -10.99 8.40 -14.10
CA ALA A 143 -9.83 7.67 -13.60
C ALA A 143 -8.52 8.38 -13.99
N THR A 144 -7.63 8.55 -13.02
CA THR A 144 -6.39 9.32 -13.19
C THR A 144 -5.23 8.52 -13.78
N GLY A 145 -5.28 7.20 -13.66
CA GLY A 145 -4.14 6.33 -13.95
C GLY A 145 -2.93 6.59 -13.04
N ILE A 146 -3.19 7.08 -11.81
CA ILE A 146 -2.14 7.40 -10.84
C ILE A 146 -1.16 6.23 -10.64
N HIS A 147 0.12 6.55 -10.56
CA HIS A 147 1.24 5.63 -10.39
C HIS A 147 1.51 4.67 -11.56
N VAL A 148 0.81 4.75 -12.69
CA VAL A 148 1.19 3.99 -13.90
C VAL A 148 2.58 4.42 -14.39
N ARG A 149 2.85 5.72 -14.44
CA ARG A 149 4.16 6.26 -14.82
C ARG A 149 5.22 5.99 -13.77
N THR A 150 4.85 6.10 -12.49
CA THR A 150 5.73 5.76 -11.35
C THR A 150 6.22 4.33 -11.47
N LEU A 151 5.32 3.37 -11.68
CA LEU A 151 5.68 1.96 -11.79
C LEU A 151 6.49 1.68 -13.07
N HIS A 152 6.13 2.31 -14.19
CA HIS A 152 6.91 2.20 -15.41
C HIS A 152 8.36 2.68 -15.19
N HIS A 153 8.52 3.88 -14.61
CA HIS A 153 9.85 4.44 -14.31
C HIS A 153 10.63 3.57 -13.32
N LEU A 154 9.97 3.05 -12.28
CA LEU A 154 10.60 2.15 -11.30
C LEU A 154 11.18 0.89 -11.95
N ILE A 155 10.47 0.32 -12.92
CA ILE A 155 10.85 -0.95 -13.57
C ILE A 155 11.90 -0.73 -14.67
N THR A 156 11.78 0.34 -15.44
CA THR A 156 12.61 0.56 -16.65
C THR A 156 13.75 1.54 -16.44
N GLY A 157 13.69 2.39 -15.42
CA GLY A 157 14.63 3.49 -15.20
C GLY A 157 14.46 4.65 -16.18
N GLN A 158 13.33 4.71 -16.93
CA GLN A 158 13.04 5.71 -17.96
C GLN A 158 11.86 6.59 -17.61
#